data_626bc839ef738a6bffbd3a3a8ee64425
#
_entry.id   626bc839ef738a6bffbd3a3a8ee64425
#
_cell.length_a   1.000
_cell.length_b   1.000
_cell.length_c   1.000
_cell.angle_alpha   90.00
_cell.angle_beta   90.00
_cell.angle_gamma   90.00
#
_symmetry.space_group_name_H-M   'P 1'
#
loop_
_entity.id
_entity.type
_entity.pdbx_description
1 polymer ?
#
loop_
_entity_poly.entity_id
_entity_poly.type
_entity_poly.pdbx_seq_one_letter_code
_entity_poly.pdbx_strand_id
1 'polypeptide(L)'
;MKQIVTVRNLTIGEGMPKICVPIVATTEEEILRKAEEIMQYPVDLIEWRADYFEDAYNLSAVASVLGGIRKVIGDMPLLFTFRSESEGGCKSICSKDYFALNLAVAMYGEVDIIDLEIYHDLERAKNVISMLHEAGIKVIASHHDFDKTPPRSEIMTKLAKMKELDADILKIAVMPNEIGDVARLLKITGRTSINLEKPLITMAMGQMGMVTRIAGESFGSDITFGMVGEASAPGQLHVKDLKLILETLHKYH
;
A
#
# COMPACT_ATOMS: atom_id res chain seq x y z
N MET A 1 -0.89 1.15 -23.26
CA MET A 1 -1.85 0.40 -22.41
C MET A 1 -1.27 0.32 -21.02
N LYS A 2 -2.09 0.43 -19.98
CA LYS A 2 -1.65 0.27 -18.58
C LYS A 2 -1.09 -1.13 -18.38
N GLN A 3 0.04 -1.23 -17.71
CA GLN A 3 0.65 -2.50 -17.35
C GLN A 3 -0.20 -3.16 -16.26
N ILE A 4 -0.41 -4.46 -16.40
CA ILE A 4 -1.11 -5.27 -15.41
C ILE A 4 -0.07 -5.93 -14.50
N VAL A 5 -0.30 -5.89 -13.19
CA VAL A 5 0.51 -6.58 -12.18
C VAL A 5 -0.29 -7.75 -11.64
N THR A 6 0.21 -8.97 -11.86
CA THR A 6 -0.40 -10.18 -11.31
C THR A 6 0.38 -10.64 -10.09
N VAL A 7 -0.34 -10.88 -9.00
CA VAL A 7 0.19 -11.40 -7.73
C VAL A 7 -0.68 -12.57 -7.32
N ARG A 8 -0.15 -13.78 -7.35
CA ARG A 8 -0.95 -15.01 -7.17
C ARG A 8 -2.16 -15.02 -8.13
N ASN A 9 -3.37 -15.04 -7.59
CA ASN A 9 -4.64 -14.99 -8.34
C ASN A 9 -5.22 -13.58 -8.47
N LEU A 10 -4.54 -12.55 -7.96
CA LEU A 10 -4.99 -11.16 -8.00
C LEU A 10 -4.39 -10.41 -9.18
N THR A 11 -5.24 -9.72 -9.94
CA THR A 11 -4.85 -8.85 -11.06
C THR A 11 -5.08 -7.39 -10.66
N ILE A 12 -4.01 -6.57 -10.69
CA ILE A 12 -4.01 -5.15 -10.32
C ILE A 12 -3.73 -4.32 -11.58
N GLY A 13 -4.50 -3.27 -11.80
CA GLY A 13 -4.36 -2.39 -12.96
C GLY A 13 -5.54 -2.44 -13.92
N GLU A 14 -6.54 -3.29 -13.64
CA GLU A 14 -7.78 -3.40 -14.40
C GLU A 14 -9.00 -3.64 -13.51
N GLY A 15 -10.18 -3.28 -13.99
CA GLY A 15 -11.47 -3.42 -13.31
C GLY A 15 -11.57 -2.56 -12.06
N MET A 16 -12.39 -2.99 -11.10
CA MET A 16 -12.55 -2.30 -9.82
C MET A 16 -11.24 -2.22 -9.05
N PRO A 17 -11.01 -1.12 -8.27
CA PRO A 17 -9.92 -1.05 -7.31
C PRO A 17 -9.92 -2.24 -6.35
N LYS A 18 -8.75 -2.81 -6.10
CA LYS A 18 -8.62 -3.93 -5.17
C LYS A 18 -8.66 -3.41 -3.73
N ILE A 19 -9.36 -4.13 -2.87
CA ILE A 19 -9.50 -3.76 -1.47
C ILE A 19 -8.37 -4.39 -0.66
N CYS A 20 -7.50 -3.54 -0.12
CA CYS A 20 -6.44 -3.89 0.81
C CYS A 20 -6.90 -3.63 2.25
N VAL A 21 -6.69 -4.58 3.16
CA VAL A 21 -6.98 -4.38 4.58
C VAL A 21 -5.72 -4.59 5.40
N PRO A 22 -5.30 -3.56 6.18
CA PRO A 22 -4.12 -3.64 7.01
C PRO A 22 -4.36 -4.38 8.32
N ILE A 23 -3.39 -5.21 8.71
CA ILE A 23 -3.24 -5.76 10.05
C ILE A 23 -2.40 -4.77 10.86
N VAL A 24 -3.00 -4.23 11.92
CA VAL A 24 -2.40 -3.28 12.86
C VAL A 24 -2.51 -3.89 14.25
N ALA A 25 -1.41 -4.46 14.78
CA ALA A 25 -1.37 -5.05 16.10
C ALA A 25 0.08 -5.08 16.63
N THR A 26 0.25 -5.23 17.94
CA THR A 26 1.54 -5.12 18.62
C THR A 26 2.19 -6.46 18.89
N THR A 27 1.42 -7.53 19.11
CA THR A 27 1.92 -8.87 19.41
C THR A 27 1.61 -9.86 18.28
N GLU A 28 2.40 -10.93 18.17
CA GLU A 28 2.18 -12.00 17.21
C GLU A 28 0.76 -12.60 17.34
N GLU A 29 0.30 -12.87 18.55
CA GLU A 29 -1.02 -13.43 18.80
C GLU A 29 -2.14 -12.53 18.26
N GLU A 30 -2.07 -11.23 18.51
CA GLU A 30 -3.04 -10.26 18.02
C GLU A 30 -2.99 -10.12 16.49
N ILE A 31 -1.79 -10.16 15.90
CA ILE A 31 -1.59 -10.11 14.44
C ILE A 31 -2.30 -11.30 13.79
N LEU A 32 -2.08 -12.51 14.29
CA LEU A 32 -2.69 -13.73 13.74
C LEU A 32 -4.20 -13.72 13.92
N ARG A 33 -4.69 -13.33 15.10
CA ARG A 33 -6.13 -13.19 15.35
C ARG A 33 -6.80 -12.18 14.40
N LYS A 34 -6.15 -11.03 14.15
CA LYS A 34 -6.66 -10.04 13.19
C LYS A 34 -6.60 -10.56 11.75
N ALA A 35 -5.59 -11.34 11.39
CA ALA A 35 -5.55 -12.00 10.09
C ALA A 35 -6.75 -12.94 9.91
N GLU A 36 -7.07 -13.79 10.91
CA GLU A 36 -8.25 -14.66 10.89
C GLU A 36 -9.56 -13.87 10.79
N GLU A 37 -9.67 -12.75 11.52
CA GLU A 37 -10.83 -11.88 11.46
C GLU A 37 -11.02 -11.28 10.07
N ILE A 38 -9.95 -10.73 9.46
CA ILE A 38 -9.99 -10.11 8.12
C ILE A 38 -10.42 -11.12 7.06
N MET A 39 -10.02 -12.39 7.17
CA MET A 39 -10.41 -13.45 6.24
C MET A 39 -11.91 -13.74 6.21
N GLN A 40 -12.70 -13.23 7.18
CA GLN A 40 -14.16 -13.33 7.17
C GLN A 40 -14.85 -12.24 6.32
N TYR A 41 -14.06 -11.37 5.70
CA TYR A 41 -14.56 -10.23 4.93
C TYR A 41 -14.15 -10.31 3.45
N PRO A 42 -14.85 -9.61 2.55
CA PRO A 42 -14.54 -9.58 1.13
C PRO A 42 -13.34 -8.66 0.85
N VAL A 43 -12.13 -9.19 1.03
CA VAL A 43 -10.86 -8.50 0.80
C VAL A 43 -10.12 -9.12 -0.39
N ASP A 44 -9.31 -8.33 -1.09
CA ASP A 44 -8.55 -8.80 -2.24
C ASP A 44 -7.07 -9.05 -1.89
N LEU A 45 -6.52 -8.31 -0.91
CA LEU A 45 -5.17 -8.51 -0.36
C LEU A 45 -5.09 -8.01 1.07
N ILE A 46 -4.14 -8.55 1.83
CA ILE A 46 -3.88 -8.16 3.21
C ILE A 46 -2.55 -7.44 3.29
N GLU A 47 -2.50 -6.34 4.03
CA GLU A 47 -1.26 -5.63 4.39
C GLU A 47 -0.88 -5.97 5.82
N TRP A 48 0.38 -6.37 6.07
CA TRP A 48 0.90 -6.39 7.43
C TRP A 48 1.70 -5.12 7.71
N ARG A 49 1.23 -4.29 8.65
CA ARG A 49 1.88 -3.08 9.16
C ARG A 49 2.88 -3.47 10.26
N ALA A 50 4.05 -3.89 9.85
CA ALA A 50 5.10 -4.38 10.75
C ALA A 50 5.66 -3.30 11.69
N ASP A 51 5.51 -2.02 11.36
CA ASP A 51 5.91 -0.92 12.23
C ASP A 51 5.14 -0.86 13.56
N TYR A 52 3.94 -1.44 13.65
CA TYR A 52 3.20 -1.59 14.90
C TYR A 52 3.71 -2.73 15.77
N PHE A 53 4.32 -3.75 15.19
CA PHE A 53 4.79 -4.94 15.91
C PHE A 53 5.89 -4.58 16.90
N GLU A 54 5.77 -5.03 18.18
CA GLU A 54 6.73 -4.69 19.25
C GLU A 54 8.16 -5.10 18.89
N ASP A 55 8.34 -6.29 18.31
CA ASP A 55 9.63 -6.87 17.91
C ASP A 55 9.98 -6.64 16.43
N ALA A 56 9.52 -5.56 15.83
CA ALA A 56 9.69 -5.26 14.41
C ALA A 56 11.15 -5.21 13.91
N TYR A 57 12.11 -5.04 14.81
CA TYR A 57 13.55 -5.06 14.50
C TYR A 57 14.21 -6.42 14.70
N ASN A 58 13.50 -7.39 15.27
CA ASN A 58 13.96 -8.76 15.45
C ASN A 58 13.57 -9.61 14.22
N LEU A 59 14.52 -9.86 13.34
CA LEU A 59 14.26 -10.58 12.08
C LEU A 59 13.68 -11.99 12.30
N SER A 60 14.06 -12.68 13.39
CA SER A 60 13.51 -14.00 13.70
C SER A 60 12.04 -13.92 14.12
N ALA A 61 11.68 -12.88 14.91
CA ALA A 61 10.29 -12.64 15.29
C ALA A 61 9.45 -12.22 14.07
N VAL A 62 9.99 -11.36 13.22
CA VAL A 62 9.34 -10.98 11.93
C VAL A 62 9.08 -12.20 11.06
N ALA A 63 10.06 -13.11 10.93
CA ALA A 63 9.90 -14.35 10.15
C ALA A 63 8.82 -15.27 10.75
N SER A 64 8.76 -15.40 12.10
CA SER A 64 7.71 -16.17 12.78
C SER A 64 6.32 -15.65 12.46
N VAL A 65 6.13 -14.33 12.59
CA VAL A 65 4.85 -13.66 12.28
C VAL A 65 4.46 -13.85 10.82
N LEU A 66 5.39 -13.68 9.88
CA LEU A 66 5.13 -13.89 8.43
C LEU A 66 4.66 -15.32 8.14
N GLY A 67 5.36 -16.32 8.69
CA GLY A 67 4.97 -17.72 8.55
C GLY A 67 3.61 -18.03 9.19
N GLY A 68 3.31 -17.37 10.33
CA GLY A 68 2.00 -17.45 10.98
C GLY A 68 0.89 -16.83 10.14
N ILE A 69 1.07 -15.60 9.65
CA ILE A 69 0.12 -14.94 8.76
C ILE A 69 -0.13 -15.80 7.52
N ARG A 70 0.91 -16.28 6.85
CA ARG A 70 0.77 -17.11 5.64
C ARG A 70 -0.05 -18.37 5.88
N LYS A 71 0.11 -19.03 7.02
CA LYS A 71 -0.71 -20.20 7.39
C LYS A 71 -2.19 -19.85 7.53
N VAL A 72 -2.51 -18.67 8.06
CA VAL A 72 -3.87 -18.20 8.23
C VAL A 72 -4.52 -17.81 6.91
N ILE A 73 -3.79 -17.02 6.08
CA ILE A 73 -4.37 -16.42 4.87
C ILE A 73 -4.25 -17.29 3.62
N GLY A 74 -3.47 -18.39 3.68
CA GLY A 74 -3.28 -19.30 2.55
C GLY A 74 -2.75 -18.60 1.30
N ASP A 75 -3.50 -18.64 0.20
CA ASP A 75 -3.12 -18.04 -1.09
C ASP A 75 -3.54 -16.56 -1.26
N MET A 76 -4.08 -15.93 -0.22
CA MET A 76 -4.37 -14.49 -0.25
C MET A 76 -3.08 -13.69 -0.42
N PRO A 77 -3.00 -12.71 -1.35
CA PRO A 77 -1.82 -11.86 -1.49
C PRO A 77 -1.47 -11.11 -0.20
N LEU A 78 -0.18 -11.15 0.17
CA LEU A 78 0.35 -10.48 1.36
C LEU A 78 1.27 -9.33 0.96
N LEU A 79 0.88 -8.12 1.36
CA LEU A 79 1.70 -6.91 1.29
C LEU A 79 2.41 -6.71 2.62
N PHE A 80 3.73 -6.64 2.60
CA PHE A 80 4.53 -6.23 3.75
C PHE A 80 4.79 -4.73 3.72
N THR A 81 4.55 -4.06 4.84
CA THR A 81 4.81 -2.63 5.01
C THR A 81 5.47 -2.36 6.36
N PHE A 82 6.67 -1.81 6.35
CA PHE A 82 7.22 -1.10 7.50
C PHE A 82 7.13 0.39 7.20
N ARG A 83 6.10 1.06 7.73
CA ARG A 83 5.96 2.52 7.59
C ARG A 83 6.87 3.21 8.58
N SER A 84 7.80 4.03 8.07
CA SER A 84 8.71 4.80 8.93
C SER A 84 7.98 5.96 9.62
N GLU A 85 8.49 6.36 10.78
CA GLU A 85 7.96 7.52 11.52
C GLU A 85 7.94 8.79 10.66
N SER A 86 8.93 8.98 9.79
CA SER A 86 9.00 10.12 8.88
C SER A 86 7.87 10.16 7.83
N GLU A 87 7.23 9.03 7.57
CA GLU A 87 6.06 8.91 6.69
C GLU A 87 4.79 8.45 7.46
N GLY A 88 4.71 8.78 8.76
CA GLY A 88 3.53 8.59 9.60
C GLY A 88 3.36 7.20 10.20
N GLY A 89 4.42 6.42 10.27
CA GLY A 89 4.45 5.14 10.99
C GLY A 89 4.74 5.27 12.48
N CYS A 90 4.83 4.14 13.16
CA CYS A 90 4.98 4.08 14.63
C CYS A 90 6.42 3.99 15.09
N LYS A 91 7.36 3.67 14.21
CA LYS A 91 8.77 3.44 14.57
C LYS A 91 9.72 4.16 13.65
N SER A 92 10.78 4.73 14.23
CA SER A 92 11.90 5.30 13.47
C SER A 92 12.85 4.19 13.02
N ILE A 93 13.41 4.31 11.82
CA ILE A 93 14.38 3.37 11.29
C ILE A 93 15.37 4.13 10.41
N CYS A 94 16.65 3.82 10.49
CA CYS A 94 17.62 4.43 9.59
C CYS A 94 17.52 3.80 8.19
N SER A 95 17.89 4.56 7.15
CA SER A 95 17.82 4.11 5.75
C SER A 95 18.47 2.74 5.53
N LYS A 96 19.65 2.51 6.11
CA LYS A 96 20.37 1.23 5.97
C LYS A 96 19.56 0.05 6.49
N ASP A 97 19.01 0.18 7.70
CA ASP A 97 18.29 -0.90 8.37
C ASP A 97 16.90 -1.10 7.75
N TYR A 98 16.26 -0.02 7.26
CA TYR A 98 15.02 -0.07 6.52
C TYR A 98 15.12 -0.97 5.28
N PHE A 99 16.11 -0.73 4.44
CA PHE A 99 16.30 -1.54 3.23
C PHE A 99 16.77 -2.96 3.56
N ALA A 100 17.58 -3.15 4.60
CA ALA A 100 18.01 -4.48 5.04
C ALA A 100 16.83 -5.31 5.56
N LEU A 101 15.89 -4.71 6.30
CA LEU A 101 14.67 -5.36 6.77
C LEU A 101 13.81 -5.84 5.58
N ASN A 102 13.56 -4.96 4.60
CA ASN A 102 12.75 -5.31 3.42
C ASN A 102 13.37 -6.46 2.60
N LEU A 103 14.70 -6.47 2.44
CA LEU A 103 15.40 -7.57 1.78
C LEU A 103 15.32 -8.87 2.59
N ALA A 104 15.50 -8.82 3.92
CA ALA A 104 15.39 -9.99 4.77
C ALA A 104 13.98 -10.61 4.69
N VAL A 105 12.94 -9.77 4.71
CA VAL A 105 11.54 -10.20 4.56
C VAL A 105 11.31 -10.91 3.21
N ALA A 106 11.85 -10.39 2.13
CA ALA A 106 11.76 -11.04 0.81
C ALA A 106 12.39 -12.43 0.81
N MET A 107 13.52 -12.61 1.52
CA MET A 107 14.24 -13.89 1.60
C MET A 107 13.49 -14.96 2.41
N TYR A 108 12.53 -14.59 3.26
CA TYR A 108 11.69 -15.58 3.95
C TYR A 108 10.65 -16.24 3.03
N GLY A 109 10.33 -15.63 1.87
CA GLY A 109 9.47 -16.22 0.85
C GLY A 109 7.96 -16.23 1.17
N GLU A 110 7.53 -15.53 2.22
CA GLU A 110 6.14 -15.54 2.68
C GLU A 110 5.32 -14.34 2.18
N VAL A 111 6.00 -13.33 1.62
CA VAL A 111 5.38 -12.09 1.12
C VAL A 111 5.31 -12.09 -0.41
N ASP A 112 4.33 -11.39 -0.94
CA ASP A 112 4.12 -11.28 -2.39
C ASP A 112 4.44 -9.87 -2.90
N ILE A 113 4.21 -8.86 -2.05
CA ILE A 113 4.39 -7.44 -2.36
C ILE A 113 5.11 -6.77 -1.19
N ILE A 114 5.99 -5.81 -1.49
CA ILE A 114 6.63 -4.95 -0.49
C ILE A 114 6.33 -3.49 -0.81
N ASP A 115 5.83 -2.74 0.20
CA ASP A 115 5.73 -1.28 0.17
C ASP A 115 7.09 -0.68 0.52
N LEU A 116 7.70 0.05 -0.40
CA LEU A 116 9.05 0.60 -0.29
C LEU A 116 9.03 2.13 -0.36
N GLU A 117 9.42 2.78 0.74
CA GLU A 117 9.61 4.23 0.84
C GLU A 117 10.93 4.60 0.15
N ILE A 118 10.88 4.91 -1.14
CA ILE A 118 12.08 5.11 -1.96
C ILE A 118 12.90 6.36 -1.59
N TYR A 119 12.28 7.32 -0.90
CA TYR A 119 12.91 8.61 -0.58
C TYR A 119 13.84 8.58 0.64
N HIS A 120 13.98 7.44 1.31
CA HIS A 120 15.06 7.22 2.27
C HIS A 120 16.46 7.32 1.63
N ASP A 121 16.59 6.76 0.40
CA ASP A 121 17.83 6.76 -0.39
C ASP A 121 17.51 6.20 -1.79
N LEU A 122 17.47 7.07 -2.79
CA LEU A 122 17.04 6.70 -4.15
C LEU A 122 18.00 5.73 -4.85
N GLU A 123 19.31 5.85 -4.60
CA GLU A 123 20.29 4.96 -5.21
C GLU A 123 20.18 3.54 -4.63
N ARG A 124 20.06 3.47 -3.31
CA ARG A 124 19.86 2.19 -2.61
C ARG A 124 18.51 1.58 -2.97
N ALA A 125 17.45 2.37 -3.04
CA ALA A 125 16.12 1.90 -3.44
C ALA A 125 16.14 1.23 -4.81
N LYS A 126 16.87 1.79 -5.79
CA LYS A 126 17.03 1.17 -7.12
C LYS A 126 17.61 -0.23 -7.05
N ASN A 127 18.70 -0.40 -6.28
CA ASN A 127 19.35 -1.70 -6.12
C ASN A 127 18.44 -2.69 -5.39
N VAL A 128 17.75 -2.24 -4.34
CA VAL A 128 16.81 -3.07 -3.57
C VAL A 128 15.64 -3.52 -4.42
N ILE A 129 15.05 -2.65 -5.23
CA ILE A 129 13.96 -3.01 -6.16
C ILE A 129 14.42 -4.14 -7.10
N SER A 130 15.62 -4.03 -7.68
CA SER A 130 16.17 -5.10 -8.54
C SER A 130 16.29 -6.42 -7.79
N MET A 131 16.81 -6.41 -6.56
CA MET A 131 16.95 -7.62 -5.74
C MET A 131 15.59 -8.22 -5.33
N LEU A 132 14.59 -7.38 -5.05
CA LEU A 132 13.22 -7.82 -4.77
C LEU A 132 12.58 -8.49 -6.00
N HIS A 133 12.79 -7.93 -7.19
CA HIS A 133 12.33 -8.54 -8.45
C HIS A 133 13.01 -9.90 -8.71
N GLU A 134 14.32 -10.01 -8.46
CA GLU A 134 15.04 -11.29 -8.55
C GLU A 134 14.48 -12.35 -7.60
N ALA A 135 13.98 -11.93 -6.44
CA ALA A 135 13.28 -12.80 -5.48
C ALA A 135 11.80 -13.06 -5.87
N GLY A 136 11.30 -12.50 -6.97
CA GLY A 136 9.91 -12.66 -7.43
C GLY A 136 8.90 -11.77 -6.71
N ILE A 137 9.34 -10.81 -5.90
CA ILE A 137 8.50 -9.89 -5.11
C ILE A 137 8.10 -8.69 -5.96
N LYS A 138 6.82 -8.29 -5.88
CA LYS A 138 6.33 -7.05 -6.46
C LYS A 138 6.57 -5.87 -5.54
N VAL A 139 6.87 -4.69 -6.11
CA VAL A 139 7.21 -3.50 -5.34
C VAL A 139 6.20 -2.39 -5.55
N ILE A 140 5.62 -1.91 -4.45
CA ILE A 140 4.90 -0.64 -4.38
C ILE A 140 5.91 0.42 -3.95
N ALA A 141 6.34 1.31 -4.85
CA ALA A 141 7.08 2.50 -4.43
C ALA A 141 6.11 3.52 -3.83
N SER A 142 6.35 3.94 -2.60
CA SER A 142 5.41 4.79 -1.86
C SER A 142 6.02 6.12 -1.41
N HIS A 143 5.14 7.09 -1.21
CA HIS A 143 5.41 8.33 -0.49
C HIS A 143 4.14 8.84 0.21
N HIS A 144 4.30 9.26 1.46
CA HIS A 144 3.23 9.78 2.31
C HIS A 144 3.60 11.18 2.81
N ASP A 145 2.66 12.13 2.66
CA ASP A 145 2.76 13.47 3.23
C ASP A 145 1.57 13.67 4.18
N PHE A 146 1.85 13.64 5.48
CA PHE A 146 0.82 13.78 6.53
C PHE A 146 0.49 15.24 6.86
N ASP A 147 1.22 16.20 6.29
CA ASP A 147 1.06 17.63 6.59
C ASP A 147 0.22 18.35 5.54
N LYS A 148 0.37 17.97 4.26
CA LYS A 148 -0.23 18.70 3.13
C LYS A 148 -0.44 17.85 1.90
N THR A 149 -1.17 18.41 0.93
CA THR A 149 -1.19 17.95 -0.45
C THR A 149 -0.22 18.79 -1.28
N PRO A 150 0.93 18.25 -1.70
CA PRO A 150 1.92 18.98 -2.48
C PRO A 150 1.38 19.53 -3.81
N PRO A 151 2.05 20.52 -4.41
CA PRO A 151 1.73 20.98 -5.76
C PRO A 151 1.78 19.86 -6.78
N ARG A 152 1.02 19.99 -7.88
CA ARG A 152 0.97 18.99 -8.96
C ARG A 152 2.36 18.62 -9.48
N SER A 153 3.23 19.61 -9.69
CA SER A 153 4.59 19.38 -10.20
C SER A 153 5.39 18.44 -9.31
N GLU A 154 5.30 18.61 -8.00
CA GLU A 154 6.00 17.78 -7.02
C GLU A 154 5.46 16.34 -7.03
N ILE A 155 4.13 16.16 -6.98
CA ILE A 155 3.51 14.82 -7.05
C ILE A 155 3.92 14.11 -8.36
N MET A 156 3.89 14.82 -9.50
CA MET A 156 4.29 14.25 -10.79
C MET A 156 5.77 13.87 -10.82
N THR A 157 6.66 14.68 -10.24
CA THR A 157 8.08 14.38 -10.13
C THR A 157 8.32 13.12 -9.28
N LYS A 158 7.60 12.99 -8.15
CA LYS A 158 7.68 11.80 -7.30
C LYS A 158 7.23 10.54 -8.06
N LEU A 159 6.08 10.57 -8.72
CA LEU A 159 5.58 9.44 -9.50
C LEU A 159 6.51 9.07 -10.67
N ALA A 160 7.08 10.07 -11.36
CA ALA A 160 8.06 9.83 -12.42
C ALA A 160 9.32 9.12 -11.89
N LYS A 161 9.79 9.52 -10.70
CA LYS A 161 10.95 8.89 -10.05
C LYS A 161 10.64 7.44 -9.63
N MET A 162 9.47 7.16 -9.09
CA MET A 162 9.03 5.80 -8.77
C MET A 162 9.02 4.90 -10.02
N LYS A 163 8.52 5.42 -11.15
CA LYS A 163 8.55 4.71 -12.44
C LYS A 163 9.97 4.50 -12.95
N GLU A 164 10.84 5.52 -12.85
CA GLU A 164 12.26 5.44 -13.25
C GLU A 164 13.03 4.35 -12.49
N LEU A 165 12.69 4.14 -11.23
CA LEU A 165 13.26 3.07 -10.39
C LEU A 165 12.66 1.69 -10.67
N ASP A 166 11.77 1.59 -11.67
CA ASP A 166 11.09 0.37 -12.10
C ASP A 166 10.18 -0.27 -11.06
N ALA A 167 9.59 0.50 -10.14
CA ALA A 167 8.55 -0.03 -9.26
C ALA A 167 7.37 -0.59 -10.06
N ASP A 168 6.76 -1.68 -9.58
CA ASP A 168 5.59 -2.30 -10.23
C ASP A 168 4.33 -1.44 -10.06
N ILE A 169 4.15 -0.84 -8.89
CA ILE A 169 2.98 -0.03 -8.51
C ILE A 169 3.47 1.27 -7.86
N LEU A 170 2.83 2.39 -8.20
CA LEU A 170 3.21 3.70 -7.69
C LEU A 170 2.18 4.19 -6.68
N LYS A 171 2.61 4.66 -5.49
CA LYS A 171 1.71 5.03 -4.40
C LYS A 171 2.01 6.41 -3.84
N ILE A 172 0.98 7.27 -3.80
CA ILE A 172 1.01 8.59 -3.16
C ILE A 172 -0.18 8.72 -2.20
N ALA A 173 0.11 9.01 -0.93
CA ALA A 173 -0.88 9.37 0.06
C ALA A 173 -0.58 10.78 0.60
N VAL A 174 -1.58 11.65 0.66
CA VAL A 174 -1.41 13.05 1.05
C VAL A 174 -2.49 13.51 2.02
N MET A 175 -2.20 14.53 2.82
CA MET A 175 -3.19 15.16 3.70
C MET A 175 -3.78 16.38 3.00
N PRO A 176 -5.11 16.43 2.75
CA PRO A 176 -5.76 17.61 2.23
C PRO A 176 -6.02 18.60 3.36
N ASN A 177 -5.69 19.87 3.15
CA ASN A 177 -5.98 20.97 4.07
C ASN A 177 -7.22 21.74 3.63
N GLU A 178 -7.63 21.59 2.37
CA GLU A 178 -8.83 22.17 1.79
C GLU A 178 -9.43 21.26 0.71
N ILE A 179 -10.69 21.51 0.34
CA ILE A 179 -11.38 20.70 -0.66
C ILE A 179 -10.70 20.76 -2.04
N GLY A 180 -10.02 21.86 -2.35
CA GLY A 180 -9.23 22.04 -3.57
C GLY A 180 -8.07 21.04 -3.67
N ASP A 181 -7.51 20.60 -2.56
CA ASP A 181 -6.46 19.59 -2.50
C ASP A 181 -6.97 18.22 -2.95
N VAL A 182 -8.17 17.84 -2.52
CA VAL A 182 -8.83 16.61 -2.93
C VAL A 182 -9.11 16.62 -4.43
N ALA A 183 -9.68 17.71 -4.94
CA ALA A 183 -9.93 17.88 -6.38
C ALA A 183 -8.64 17.86 -7.20
N ARG A 184 -7.56 18.46 -6.69
CA ARG A 184 -6.23 18.44 -7.30
C ARG A 184 -5.70 17.03 -7.40
N LEU A 185 -5.77 16.24 -6.32
CA LEU A 185 -5.30 14.86 -6.32
C LEU A 185 -6.09 14.00 -7.30
N LEU A 186 -7.42 14.05 -7.28
CA LEU A 186 -8.27 13.31 -8.23
C LEU A 186 -7.92 13.66 -9.69
N LYS A 187 -7.74 14.95 -10.00
CA LYS A 187 -7.32 15.40 -11.34
C LYS A 187 -5.94 14.88 -11.73
N ILE A 188 -4.99 14.84 -10.80
CA ILE A 188 -3.67 14.26 -11.02
C ILE A 188 -3.82 12.77 -11.29
N THR A 189 -4.54 12.03 -10.45
CA THR A 189 -4.78 10.58 -10.59
C THR A 189 -5.31 10.25 -11.97
N GLY A 190 -6.41 10.89 -12.40
CA GLY A 190 -7.03 10.61 -13.69
C GLY A 190 -6.13 10.88 -14.89
N ARG A 191 -5.30 11.93 -14.84
CA ARG A 191 -4.34 12.22 -15.92
C ARG A 191 -3.13 11.28 -15.90
N THR A 192 -2.71 10.89 -14.72
CA THR A 192 -1.50 10.08 -14.52
C THR A 192 -1.75 8.62 -14.87
N SER A 193 -2.90 8.07 -14.49
CA SER A 193 -3.28 6.68 -14.79
C SER A 193 -3.27 6.35 -16.28
N ILE A 194 -3.55 7.33 -17.14
CA ILE A 194 -3.53 7.18 -18.61
C ILE A 194 -2.10 7.17 -19.15
N ASN A 195 -1.18 7.95 -18.55
CA ASN A 195 0.12 8.26 -19.14
C ASN A 195 1.29 7.47 -18.54
N LEU A 196 1.20 7.03 -17.28
CA LEU A 196 2.32 6.37 -16.61
C LEU A 196 2.46 4.88 -16.93
N GLU A 197 1.45 4.26 -17.49
CA GLU A 197 1.45 2.84 -17.87
C GLU A 197 1.65 1.85 -16.70
N LYS A 198 1.84 2.31 -15.49
CA LYS A 198 1.97 1.49 -14.25
C LYS A 198 0.69 1.61 -13.43
N PRO A 199 0.29 0.56 -12.68
CA PRO A 199 -0.76 0.69 -11.67
C PRO A 199 -0.44 1.80 -10.67
N LEU A 200 -1.49 2.52 -10.28
CA LEU A 200 -1.38 3.72 -9.46
C LEU A 200 -2.26 3.59 -8.21
N ILE A 201 -1.76 4.01 -7.08
CA ILE A 201 -2.50 4.13 -5.82
C ILE A 201 -2.40 5.59 -5.38
N THR A 202 -3.53 6.26 -5.30
CA THR A 202 -3.58 7.62 -4.74
C THR A 202 -4.68 7.74 -3.72
N MET A 203 -4.41 8.44 -2.63
CA MET A 203 -5.41 8.74 -1.63
C MET A 203 -5.15 10.08 -0.94
N ALA A 204 -6.21 10.83 -0.71
CA ALA A 204 -6.23 11.92 0.24
C ALA A 204 -6.71 11.35 1.58
N MET A 205 -5.95 11.63 2.65
CA MET A 205 -6.25 11.13 4.00
C MET A 205 -7.33 11.96 4.68
N GLY A 206 -7.82 11.51 5.83
CA GLY A 206 -8.85 12.19 6.61
C GLY A 206 -10.26 12.14 6.00
N GLN A 207 -11.21 12.72 6.70
CA GLN A 207 -12.63 12.69 6.29
C GLN A 207 -12.86 13.41 4.96
N MET A 208 -12.19 14.54 4.75
CA MET A 208 -12.27 15.30 3.51
C MET A 208 -11.82 14.49 2.29
N GLY A 209 -10.81 13.64 2.46
CA GLY A 209 -10.24 12.81 1.42
C GLY A 209 -10.97 11.50 1.14
N MET A 210 -11.99 11.15 1.92
CA MET A 210 -12.69 9.86 1.85
C MET A 210 -13.18 9.51 0.42
N VAL A 211 -13.64 10.51 -0.33
CA VAL A 211 -14.11 10.33 -1.71
C VAL A 211 -13.03 9.71 -2.62
N THR A 212 -11.75 9.98 -2.37
CA THR A 212 -10.66 9.42 -3.18
C THR A 212 -10.53 7.91 -3.04
N ARG A 213 -11.02 7.33 -1.94
CA ARG A 213 -10.98 5.89 -1.66
C ARG A 213 -12.05 5.11 -2.42
N ILE A 214 -13.14 5.77 -2.80
CA ILE A 214 -14.27 5.14 -3.51
C ILE A 214 -14.30 5.49 -5.00
N ALA A 215 -13.62 6.56 -5.42
CA ALA A 215 -13.60 7.04 -6.81
C ALA A 215 -12.47 6.40 -7.65
N GLY A 216 -11.80 5.36 -7.16
CA GLY A 216 -10.59 4.78 -7.77
C GLY A 216 -10.82 4.33 -9.20
N GLU A 217 -11.90 3.63 -9.50
CA GLU A 217 -12.20 3.14 -10.85
C GLU A 217 -12.35 4.28 -11.86
N SER A 218 -13.08 5.33 -11.49
CA SER A 218 -13.29 6.50 -12.37
C SER A 218 -12.04 7.35 -12.58
N PHE A 219 -11.11 7.37 -11.64
CA PHE A 219 -9.90 8.20 -11.71
C PHE A 219 -8.61 7.41 -11.93
N GLY A 220 -8.65 6.08 -11.86
CA GLY A 220 -7.51 5.21 -12.19
C GLY A 220 -6.59 4.90 -11.00
N SER A 221 -7.11 4.89 -9.76
CA SER A 221 -6.43 4.33 -8.58
C SER A 221 -6.81 2.85 -8.44
N ASP A 222 -5.83 1.95 -8.44
CA ASP A 222 -6.04 0.52 -8.61
C ASP A 222 -6.19 -0.28 -7.30
N ILE A 223 -5.78 0.32 -6.17
CA ILE A 223 -5.93 -0.26 -4.85
C ILE A 223 -6.49 0.81 -3.92
N THR A 224 -7.43 0.39 -3.08
CA THR A 224 -7.96 1.21 -1.99
C THR A 224 -7.85 0.47 -0.67
N PHE A 225 -7.72 1.22 0.44
CA PHE A 225 -7.50 0.66 1.76
C PHE A 225 -8.75 0.80 2.61
N GLY A 226 -9.31 -0.34 2.99
CA GLY A 226 -10.41 -0.44 3.95
C GLY A 226 -9.91 -0.81 5.35
N MET A 227 -10.84 -0.94 6.29
CA MET A 227 -10.54 -1.40 7.64
C MET A 227 -11.49 -2.50 8.10
N VAL A 228 -10.99 -3.33 9.02
CA VAL A 228 -11.75 -4.23 9.88
C VAL A 228 -11.35 -3.89 11.31
N GLY A 229 -12.32 -3.51 12.16
CA GLY A 229 -12.04 -2.99 13.49
C GLY A 229 -11.43 -1.58 13.45
N GLU A 230 -10.14 -1.43 13.81
CA GLU A 230 -9.45 -0.15 13.90
C GLU A 230 -8.82 0.28 12.57
N ALA A 231 -8.89 1.58 12.28
CA ALA A 231 -8.29 2.17 11.09
C ALA A 231 -6.77 2.33 11.23
N SER A 232 -6.01 1.99 10.20
CA SER A 232 -4.55 2.22 10.14
C SER A 232 -4.17 3.62 9.65
N ALA A 233 -5.13 4.33 9.09
CA ALA A 233 -4.96 5.71 8.59
C ALA A 233 -6.30 6.46 8.61
N PRO A 234 -6.29 7.80 8.75
CA PRO A 234 -7.51 8.60 8.78
C PRO A 234 -8.36 8.44 7.51
N GLY A 235 -9.69 8.37 7.69
CA GLY A 235 -10.66 8.34 6.58
C GLY A 235 -10.83 6.98 5.90
N GLN A 236 -10.35 5.88 6.49
CA GLN A 236 -10.67 4.54 6.03
C GLN A 236 -12.13 4.20 6.29
N LEU A 237 -12.74 3.48 5.35
CA LEU A 237 -14.10 2.93 5.44
C LEU A 237 -14.05 1.48 5.91
N HIS A 238 -15.08 1.04 6.61
CA HIS A 238 -15.22 -0.39 6.89
C HIS A 238 -15.35 -1.19 5.58
N VAL A 239 -14.66 -2.33 5.51
CA VAL A 239 -14.50 -3.10 4.25
C VAL A 239 -15.83 -3.48 3.60
N LYS A 240 -16.87 -3.80 4.37
CA LYS A 240 -18.22 -4.14 3.83
C LYS A 240 -18.84 -2.95 3.11
N ASP A 241 -18.78 -1.77 3.72
CA ASP A 241 -19.34 -0.56 3.12
C ASP A 241 -18.54 -0.15 1.88
N LEU A 242 -17.20 -0.23 1.98
CA LEU A 242 -16.31 0.05 0.87
C LEU A 242 -16.60 -0.87 -0.33
N LYS A 243 -16.73 -2.18 -0.09
CA LYS A 243 -17.05 -3.17 -1.14
C LYS A 243 -18.39 -2.87 -1.80
N LEU A 244 -19.43 -2.61 -1.01
CA LEU A 244 -20.76 -2.29 -1.51
C LEU A 244 -20.75 -1.03 -2.40
N ILE A 245 -20.01 0.02 -1.98
CA ILE A 245 -19.90 1.26 -2.76
C ILE A 245 -19.18 1.00 -4.07
N LEU A 246 -18.04 0.30 -4.04
CA LEU A 246 -17.27 0.00 -5.24
C LEU A 246 -18.06 -0.84 -6.24
N GLU A 247 -18.74 -1.89 -5.80
CA GLU A 247 -19.62 -2.73 -6.66
C GLU A 247 -20.77 -1.92 -7.25
N THR A 248 -21.35 -1.02 -6.44
CA THR A 248 -22.42 -0.14 -6.92
C THR A 248 -21.93 0.79 -8.00
N LEU A 249 -20.75 1.42 -7.83
CA LEU A 249 -20.17 2.30 -8.84
C LEU A 249 -19.80 1.51 -10.10
N HIS A 250 -19.18 0.35 -9.95
CA HIS A 250 -18.78 -0.52 -11.07
C HIS A 250 -19.97 -0.95 -11.94
N LYS A 251 -21.11 -1.23 -11.33
CA LYS A 251 -22.32 -1.63 -12.06
C LYS A 251 -22.80 -0.58 -13.07
N TYR A 252 -22.49 0.69 -12.85
CA TYR A 252 -22.91 1.81 -13.67
C TYR A 252 -21.74 2.52 -14.40
N HIS A 253 -20.52 1.94 -14.34
CA HIS A 253 -19.32 2.41 -15.04
C HIS A 253 -19.25 1.82 -16.44
#